data_e922ac974d90157696835f68bd90d1bc
#
_entry.id   e922ac974d90157696835f68bd90d1bc
#
_cell.length_a   1.000
_cell.length_b   1.000
_cell.length_c   1.000
_cell.angle_alpha   90.00
_cell.angle_beta   90.00
_cell.angle_gamma   90.00
#
_symmetry.space_group_name_H-M   'P 1'
#
loop_
_entity.id
_entity.type
_entity.pdbx_description
1 polymer ?
#
loop_
_entity_poly.entity_id
_entity_poly.type
_entity_poly.pdbx_seq_one_letter_code
_entity_poly.pdbx_strand_id
1 'polypeptide(L)'
;MKLPFIIIVDDDEQVLRAIQRDIRNKYHNDYRTSATDSANEALELIKDLKLKNETVALFISDQRMPEMEGTAFLEKSKEIFPDAKSVLLTAYSDTEVAIKAINDIKLN
;
A
#
# COMPACT_ATOMS: atom_id res chain seq x y z
N MET A 1 4.96 11.11 -17.82
CA MET A 1 5.12 11.16 -16.36
C MET A 1 4.65 9.84 -15.75
N LYS A 2 5.46 9.26 -14.87
CA LYS A 2 5.12 8.01 -14.20
C LYS A 2 4.15 8.26 -13.06
N LEU A 3 3.07 7.50 -13.03
CA LEU A 3 2.14 7.58 -11.90
C LEU A 3 2.76 6.97 -10.65
N PRO A 4 2.50 7.54 -9.47
CA PRO A 4 2.97 6.95 -8.22
C PRO A 4 2.23 5.65 -7.90
N PHE A 5 2.88 4.83 -7.07
CA PHE A 5 2.31 3.55 -6.65
C PHE A 5 1.52 3.67 -5.35
N ILE A 6 0.52 2.82 -5.25
CA ILE A 6 -0.12 2.45 -3.98
C ILE A 6 0.25 1.00 -3.75
N ILE A 7 0.88 0.72 -2.61
CA ILE A 7 1.35 -0.62 -2.25
C ILE A 7 0.40 -1.19 -1.20
N ILE A 8 -0.14 -2.37 -1.45
CA ILE A 8 -1.12 -3.02 -0.58
C ILE A 8 -0.57 -4.35 -0.12
N VAL A 9 -0.59 -4.57 1.20
CA VAL A 9 -0.10 -5.82 1.80
C VAL A 9 -1.15 -6.37 2.76
N ASP A 10 -1.58 -7.60 2.54
CA ASP A 10 -2.55 -8.27 3.39
C ASP A 10 -2.42 -9.77 3.14
N ASP A 11 -2.28 -10.57 4.20
CA ASP A 11 -2.13 -12.01 4.07
C ASP A 11 -3.43 -12.73 3.68
N ASP A 12 -4.57 -12.05 3.79
CA ASP A 12 -5.84 -12.57 3.28
C ASP A 12 -5.99 -12.17 1.82
N GLU A 13 -5.85 -13.14 0.93
CA GLU A 13 -5.87 -12.90 -0.51
C GLU A 13 -7.19 -12.32 -1.00
N GLN A 14 -8.31 -12.73 -0.41
CA GLN A 14 -9.62 -12.21 -0.81
C GLN A 14 -9.76 -10.72 -0.47
N VAL A 15 -9.32 -10.34 0.71
CA VAL A 15 -9.31 -8.94 1.14
C VAL A 15 -8.38 -8.13 0.25
N LEU A 16 -7.18 -8.65 0.00
CA LEU A 16 -6.18 -8.01 -0.84
C LEU A 16 -6.72 -7.69 -2.23
N ARG A 17 -7.36 -8.67 -2.85
CA ARG A 17 -7.92 -8.52 -4.19
C ARG A 17 -9.08 -7.54 -4.22
N ALA A 18 -9.93 -7.55 -3.18
CA ALA A 18 -11.06 -6.64 -3.09
C ALA A 18 -10.59 -5.19 -2.99
N ILE A 19 -9.60 -4.93 -2.15
CA ILE A 19 -9.04 -3.59 -1.99
C ILE A 19 -8.40 -3.14 -3.29
N GLN A 20 -7.56 -3.98 -3.90
CA GLN A 20 -6.89 -3.64 -5.14
C GLN A 20 -7.90 -3.33 -6.25
N ARG A 21 -8.93 -4.16 -6.40
CA ARG A 21 -9.96 -3.97 -7.40
C ARG A 21 -10.66 -2.63 -7.24
N ASP A 22 -11.07 -2.31 -6.02
CA ASP A 22 -11.83 -1.09 -5.77
C ASP A 22 -10.97 0.16 -5.98
N ILE A 23 -9.71 0.10 -5.59
CA ILE A 23 -8.77 1.20 -5.82
C ILE A 23 -8.52 1.38 -7.31
N ARG A 24 -8.28 0.30 -8.04
CA ARG A 24 -8.03 0.38 -9.48
C ARG A 24 -9.24 0.93 -10.23
N ASN A 25 -10.44 0.49 -9.85
CA ASN A 25 -11.66 0.98 -10.50
C ASN A 25 -11.82 2.49 -10.35
N LYS A 26 -11.43 3.02 -9.21
CA LYS A 26 -11.65 4.44 -8.91
C LYS A 26 -10.48 5.33 -9.28
N TYR A 27 -9.24 4.83 -9.19
CA TYR A 27 -8.04 5.66 -9.28
C TYR A 27 -7.03 5.20 -10.32
N HIS A 28 -7.40 4.35 -11.28
CA HIS A 28 -6.45 3.82 -12.25
C HIS A 28 -5.77 4.89 -13.12
N ASN A 29 -6.39 6.05 -13.25
CA ASN A 29 -5.79 7.16 -14.01
C ASN A 29 -4.79 7.97 -13.19
N ASP A 30 -4.79 7.83 -11.87
CA ASP A 30 -3.97 8.62 -10.96
C ASP A 30 -2.85 7.84 -10.31
N TYR A 31 -3.02 6.53 -10.14
CA TYR A 31 -2.06 5.68 -9.42
C TYR A 31 -1.94 4.32 -10.08
N ARG A 32 -0.74 3.75 -9.96
CA ARG A 32 -0.52 2.33 -10.21
C ARG A 32 -0.65 1.59 -8.89
N THR A 33 -1.17 0.39 -8.89
CA THR A 33 -1.30 -0.41 -7.68
C THR A 33 -0.44 -1.65 -7.76
N SER A 34 0.11 -2.05 -6.63
CA SER A 34 0.76 -3.35 -6.49
C SER A 34 0.31 -3.97 -5.17
N ALA A 35 -0.06 -5.22 -5.22
CA ALA A 35 -0.60 -5.93 -4.07
C ALA A 35 0.14 -7.24 -3.87
N THR A 36 0.46 -7.54 -2.62
CA THR A 36 1.12 -8.80 -2.27
C THR A 36 0.62 -9.31 -0.94
N ASP A 37 0.62 -10.62 -0.76
CA ASP A 37 0.23 -11.25 0.49
C ASP A 37 1.41 -11.47 1.44
N SER A 38 2.59 -11.01 1.07
CA SER A 38 3.81 -11.18 1.86
C SER A 38 4.49 -9.85 2.13
N ALA A 39 4.68 -9.53 3.40
CA ALA A 39 5.38 -8.32 3.81
C ALA A 39 6.84 -8.32 3.33
N ASN A 40 7.50 -9.47 3.36
CA ASN A 40 8.88 -9.58 2.88
C ASN A 40 8.98 -9.32 1.38
N GLU A 41 8.05 -9.86 0.60
CA GLU A 41 8.01 -9.59 -0.84
C GLU A 41 7.72 -8.11 -1.12
N ALA A 42 6.84 -7.51 -0.32
CA ALA A 42 6.54 -6.09 -0.45
C ALA A 42 7.77 -5.21 -0.21
N LEU A 43 8.57 -5.55 0.82
CA LEU A 43 9.80 -4.81 1.11
C LEU A 43 10.80 -4.91 -0.04
N GLU A 44 10.94 -6.09 -0.63
CA GLU A 44 11.82 -6.27 -1.79
C GLU A 44 11.35 -5.45 -2.98
N LEU A 45 10.03 -5.45 -3.23
CA LEU A 45 9.42 -4.64 -4.28
C LEU A 45 9.70 -3.15 -4.06
N ILE A 46 9.50 -2.67 -2.83
CA ILE A 46 9.70 -1.26 -2.49
C ILE A 46 11.14 -0.83 -2.71
N LYS A 47 12.10 -1.66 -2.35
CA LYS A 47 13.51 -1.39 -2.58
C LYS A 47 13.82 -1.30 -4.07
N ASP A 48 13.25 -2.20 -4.86
CA ASP A 48 13.42 -2.19 -6.31
C ASP A 48 12.82 -0.92 -6.93
N LEU A 49 11.63 -0.52 -6.48
CA LEU A 49 11.01 0.71 -6.95
C LEU A 49 11.87 1.94 -6.64
N LYS A 50 12.48 1.95 -5.47
CA LYS A 50 13.39 3.05 -5.08
C LYS A 50 14.59 3.14 -6.03
N LEU A 51 15.19 1.99 -6.33
CA LEU A 51 16.32 1.94 -7.26
C LEU A 51 15.95 2.42 -8.66
N LYS A 52 14.71 2.21 -9.07
CA LYS A 52 14.21 2.62 -10.39
C LYS A 52 13.69 4.05 -10.44
N ASN A 53 13.85 4.80 -9.37
CA ASN A 53 13.34 6.17 -9.24
C ASN A 53 11.83 6.28 -9.40
N GLU A 54 11.12 5.23 -9.00
CA GLU A 54 9.66 5.27 -8.92
C GLU A 54 9.23 5.96 -7.63
N THR A 55 7.98 6.41 -7.56
CA THR A 55 7.44 7.03 -6.37
C THR A 55 6.30 6.18 -5.78
N VAL A 56 6.18 6.22 -4.47
CA VAL A 56 5.07 5.57 -3.75
C VAL A 56 4.31 6.64 -2.98
N ALA A 57 3.02 6.73 -3.22
CA ALA A 57 2.17 7.71 -2.55
C ALA A 57 1.59 7.18 -1.24
N LEU A 58 1.31 5.88 -1.18
CA LEU A 58 0.56 5.29 -0.08
C LEU A 58 0.97 3.84 0.13
N PHE A 59 1.13 3.47 1.41
CA PHE A 59 1.24 2.08 1.84
C PHE A 59 -0.01 1.71 2.63
N ILE A 60 -0.64 0.60 2.27
CA ILE A 60 -1.78 0.05 2.99
C ILE A 60 -1.36 -1.33 3.49
N SER A 61 -1.45 -1.56 4.79
CA SER A 61 -1.03 -2.83 5.38
C SER A 61 -2.03 -3.33 6.40
N ASP A 62 -2.29 -4.64 6.39
CA ASP A 62 -2.95 -5.30 7.48
C ASP A 62 -2.00 -5.38 8.68
N GLN A 63 -2.54 -5.43 9.89
CA GLN A 63 -1.71 -5.51 11.10
C GLN A 63 -1.23 -6.94 11.36
N ARG A 64 -2.07 -7.93 11.15
CA ARG A 64 -1.72 -9.31 11.48
C ARG A 64 -1.25 -10.08 10.26
N MET A 65 0.06 -10.22 10.16
CA MET A 65 0.68 -10.97 9.07
C MET A 65 1.71 -11.93 9.65
N PRO A 66 1.89 -13.12 9.04
CA PRO A 66 2.79 -14.14 9.61
C PRO A 66 4.25 -13.72 9.74
N GLU A 67 4.74 -12.92 8.81
CA GLU A 67 6.16 -12.60 8.72
C GLU A 67 6.56 -11.41 9.60
N MET A 68 5.68 -10.43 9.72
CA MET A 68 5.89 -9.27 10.56
C MET A 68 4.57 -8.53 10.74
N GLU A 69 4.45 -7.77 11.80
CA GLU A 69 3.27 -6.93 11.98
C GLU A 69 3.26 -5.77 11.00
N GLY A 70 2.05 -5.31 10.67
CA GLY A 70 1.87 -4.19 9.75
C GLY A 70 2.58 -2.92 10.21
N THR A 71 2.60 -2.65 11.51
CA THR A 71 3.32 -1.49 12.04
C THR A 71 4.81 -1.57 11.75
N ALA A 72 5.41 -2.74 11.88
CA ALA A 72 6.82 -2.94 11.56
C ALA A 72 7.07 -2.77 10.06
N PHE A 73 6.18 -3.31 9.23
CA PHE A 73 6.27 -3.15 7.78
C PHE A 73 6.22 -1.66 7.39
N LEU A 74 5.26 -0.93 7.96
CA LEU A 74 5.10 0.49 7.64
C LEU A 74 6.29 1.33 8.11
N GLU A 75 6.88 1.00 9.26
CA GLU A 75 8.10 1.68 9.71
C GLU A 75 9.26 1.49 8.74
N LYS A 76 9.47 0.25 8.29
CA LYS A 76 10.53 -0.05 7.32
C LYS A 76 10.28 0.62 5.98
N SER A 77 9.02 0.63 5.54
CA SER A 77 8.62 1.27 4.29
C SER A 77 8.86 2.78 4.34
N LYS A 78 8.59 3.40 5.47
CA LYS A 78 8.79 4.83 5.66
C LYS A 78 10.26 5.23 5.58
N GLU A 79 11.16 4.36 5.99
CA GLU A 79 12.59 4.61 5.86
C GLU A 79 13.01 4.69 4.39
N ILE A 80 12.35 3.91 3.52
CA ILE A 80 12.66 3.87 2.10
C ILE A 80 11.95 5.00 1.34
N PHE A 81 10.69 5.24 1.67
CA PHE A 81 9.85 6.28 1.07
C PHE A 81 9.26 7.19 2.15
N PRO A 82 10.04 8.15 2.67
CA PRO A 82 9.58 8.97 3.82
C PRO A 82 8.37 9.84 3.53
N ASP A 83 8.15 10.20 2.27
CA ASP A 83 7.05 11.09 1.90
C ASP A 83 5.72 10.35 1.66
N ALA A 84 5.75 9.03 1.60
CA ALA A 84 4.55 8.24 1.40
C ALA A 84 3.68 8.24 2.65
N LYS A 85 2.37 8.27 2.44
CA LYS A 85 1.42 8.12 3.55
C LYS A 85 1.25 6.64 3.87
N SER A 86 0.76 6.33 5.07
CA SER A 86 0.58 4.97 5.54
C SER A 86 -0.79 4.79 6.16
N VAL A 87 -1.43 3.66 5.85
CA VAL A 87 -2.70 3.26 6.44
C VAL A 87 -2.56 1.86 6.98
N LEU A 88 -2.92 1.69 8.24
CA LEU A 88 -2.98 0.38 8.87
C LEU A 88 -4.43 -0.08 8.94
N LEU A 89 -4.71 -1.23 8.35
CA LEU A 89 -6.01 -1.86 8.45
C LEU A 89 -6.02 -2.71 9.73
N THR A 90 -6.97 -2.45 10.62
CA THR A 90 -7.02 -3.16 11.90
C THR A 90 -7.92 -4.40 11.77
N ALA A 91 -8.86 -4.64 12.70
CA ALA A 91 -9.60 -5.90 12.79
C ALA A 91 -10.42 -6.25 11.54
N TYR A 92 -10.80 -5.26 10.77
CA TYR A 92 -11.60 -5.47 9.55
C TYR A 92 -10.95 -4.68 8.43
N SER A 93 -10.62 -5.39 7.38
CA SER A 93 -10.11 -4.75 6.16
C SER A 93 -11.25 -4.02 5.49
N ASP A 94 -11.16 -2.72 5.49
CA ASP A 94 -12.23 -1.88 4.99
C ASP A 94 -11.72 -1.03 3.83
N THR A 95 -12.25 -1.28 2.64
CA THR A 95 -11.90 -0.50 1.47
C THR A 95 -12.24 0.98 1.64
N GLU A 96 -13.25 1.30 2.44
CA GLU A 96 -13.60 2.69 2.70
C GLU A 96 -12.48 3.46 3.38
N VAL A 97 -11.77 2.80 4.31
CA VAL A 97 -10.60 3.41 4.98
C VAL A 97 -9.51 3.71 3.97
N ALA A 98 -9.23 2.78 3.08
CA ALA A 98 -8.22 2.94 2.05
C ALA A 98 -8.60 4.07 1.09
N ILE A 99 -9.84 4.12 0.63
CA ILE A 99 -10.32 5.15 -0.28
C ILE A 99 -10.26 6.53 0.38
N LYS A 100 -10.64 6.62 1.64
CA LYS A 100 -10.54 7.88 2.38
C LYS A 100 -9.09 8.37 2.44
N ALA A 101 -8.15 7.48 2.69
CA ALA A 101 -6.74 7.83 2.74
C ALA A 101 -6.25 8.36 1.40
N ILE A 102 -6.69 7.77 0.29
CA ILE A 102 -6.33 8.25 -1.04
C ILE A 102 -6.90 9.64 -1.31
N ASN A 103 -8.15 9.85 -0.94
CA ASN A 103 -8.79 11.17 -1.08
C ASN A 103 -8.05 12.23 -0.27
N ASP A 104 -7.62 11.92 0.94
CA ASP A 104 -6.88 12.84 1.78
C ASP A 104 -5.54 13.22 1.13
N ILE A 105 -4.87 12.28 0.50
CA ILE A 105 -3.63 12.53 -0.24
C ILE A 105 -3.88 13.45 -1.42
N LYS A 106 -4.94 13.20 -2.18
CA LYS A 106 -5.25 13.99 -3.39
C LYS A 106 -5.65 15.41 -3.06
N LEU A 107 -6.20 15.64 -1.87
CA LEU A 107 -6.61 17.00 -1.44
C LEU A 107 -5.43 17.82 -0.95
N ASN A 108 -4.34 17.19 -0.66
CA ASN A 108 -3.11 17.86 -0.25
C ASN A 108 -2.24 18.14 -1.48
#